data_f37e6b11bd1c3ce06383cf1e9293eda0
#
_entry.id   f37e6b11bd1c3ce06383cf1e9293eda0
#
_cell.length_a   1.000
_cell.length_b   1.000
_cell.length_c   1.000
_cell.angle_alpha   90.00
_cell.angle_beta   90.00
_cell.angle_gamma   90.00
#
_symmetry.space_group_name_H-M   'P 1'
#
loop_
_entity.id
_entity.type
_entity.pdbx_description
1 polymer ?
#
loop_
_entity_poly.entity_id
_entity_poly.type
_entity_poly.pdbx_seq_one_letter_code
_entity_poly.pdbx_strand_id
1 'polypeptide(L)'
;SSLIARNAVEGVKFLPVVETANRYAAYLKDKERCDLVVAVTHIGAYKENEKEIDYDLARRSKDIDIIIGGHSHNEIHPGNASAPEFPSIVENAEGRPVLVTQTGKYGRKLGYIKIDLDDLAEETPADFEYRLIPVTDRFAPSALDADMEAFVAPYRDRLRAIEARVIGRADEDMDNDARVGAYPNWASDFAEDYGRAVVDSLRATGLELNAPLIGVMNVGGIRHPMKRGDVTEGEILATFPFSNRMLLMEIKGKDFIETMDIAAQKGGEGVSRAVMVVTDDEGHAVRVLVDGEEVDPEGTYLISTIDYLSGGNDDLRPLANGKVIWRDVPEVSERILEYVRALSAQGLPVAGDPRPRFVKEVRLQ
;
A
#
# COMPACT_ATOMS: atom_id res chain seq x y z
N SER A 1 12.06 -0.44 -9.85
CA SER A 1 11.34 0.40 -8.88
C SER A 1 10.45 -0.47 -8.01
N SER A 2 10.62 -0.39 -6.70
CA SER A 2 9.84 -1.20 -5.73
C SER A 2 8.45 -0.62 -5.44
N LEU A 3 8.12 0.55 -5.98
CA LEU A 3 6.80 1.20 -5.84
C LEU A 3 5.78 0.74 -6.90
N ILE A 4 6.22 -0.02 -7.88
CA ILE A 4 5.39 -0.47 -9.00
C ILE A 4 5.53 -1.99 -9.13
N ALA A 5 4.42 -2.67 -9.35
CA ALA A 5 4.42 -4.12 -9.55
C ALA A 5 5.38 -4.53 -10.68
N ARG A 6 6.20 -5.54 -10.45
CA ARG A 6 7.26 -5.95 -11.39
C ARG A 6 6.74 -6.32 -12.77
N ASN A 7 5.59 -6.98 -12.83
CA ASN A 7 4.93 -7.35 -14.09
C ASN A 7 4.41 -6.13 -14.89
N ALA A 8 4.14 -5.01 -14.21
CA ALA A 8 3.68 -3.78 -14.87
C ALA A 8 4.83 -2.96 -15.48
N VAL A 9 6.09 -3.32 -15.18
CA VAL A 9 7.29 -2.58 -15.63
C VAL A 9 8.23 -3.45 -16.46
N GLU A 10 7.77 -4.57 -16.97
CA GLU A 10 8.56 -5.42 -17.86
C GLU A 10 9.01 -4.63 -19.09
N GLY A 11 10.31 -4.65 -19.38
CA GLY A 11 10.92 -3.87 -20.46
C GLY A 11 11.11 -2.36 -20.16
N VAL A 12 10.70 -1.86 -18.98
CA VAL A 12 10.91 -0.47 -18.56
C VAL A 12 12.18 -0.35 -17.74
N LYS A 13 13.04 0.62 -18.09
CA LYS A 13 14.22 0.97 -17.32
C LYS A 13 14.00 2.25 -16.55
N PHE A 14 14.04 2.18 -15.22
CA PHE A 14 14.05 3.35 -14.36
C PHE A 14 15.46 3.94 -14.28
N LEU A 15 15.55 5.24 -14.47
CA LEU A 15 16.81 5.98 -14.34
C LEU A 15 16.96 6.52 -12.90
N PRO A 16 18.19 6.84 -12.45
CA PRO A 16 18.42 7.51 -11.17
C PRO A 16 17.64 8.82 -11.10
N VAL A 17 16.88 9.01 -10.02
CA VAL A 17 15.90 10.11 -9.91
C VAL A 17 16.60 11.46 -9.92
N VAL A 18 17.55 11.68 -9.00
CA VAL A 18 18.22 12.97 -8.82
C VAL A 18 19.01 13.38 -10.07
N GLU A 19 19.79 12.45 -10.65
CA GLU A 19 20.57 12.71 -11.86
C GLU A 19 19.67 13.09 -13.04
N THR A 20 18.57 12.33 -13.20
CA THR A 20 17.63 12.57 -14.30
C THR A 20 16.88 13.88 -14.12
N ALA A 21 16.41 14.17 -12.91
CA ALA A 21 15.71 15.41 -12.61
C ALA A 21 16.61 16.64 -12.82
N ASN A 22 17.86 16.60 -12.34
CA ASN A 22 18.81 17.70 -12.56
C ASN A 22 19.09 17.94 -14.04
N ARG A 23 19.24 16.88 -14.85
CA ARG A 23 19.43 17.03 -16.29
C ARG A 23 18.25 17.73 -16.96
N TYR A 24 17.02 17.36 -16.60
CA TYR A 24 15.84 18.01 -17.18
C TYR A 24 15.58 19.41 -16.61
N ALA A 25 15.85 19.65 -15.33
CA ALA A 25 15.76 20.96 -14.73
C ALA A 25 16.72 21.96 -15.40
N ALA A 26 17.98 21.58 -15.60
CA ALA A 26 18.95 22.38 -16.35
C ALA A 26 18.49 22.64 -17.80
N TYR A 27 17.93 21.63 -18.48
CA TYR A 27 17.38 21.83 -19.81
C TYR A 27 16.25 22.88 -19.82
N LEU A 28 15.31 22.79 -18.86
CA LEU A 28 14.20 23.73 -18.73
C LEU A 28 14.70 25.16 -18.47
N LYS A 29 15.68 25.33 -17.58
CA LYS A 29 16.27 26.65 -17.30
C LYS A 29 17.07 27.18 -18.49
N ASP A 30 17.97 26.38 -19.07
CA ASP A 30 18.93 26.83 -20.06
C ASP A 30 18.35 26.95 -21.47
N LYS A 31 17.52 26.00 -21.90
CA LYS A 31 16.99 25.93 -23.28
C LYS A 31 15.59 26.47 -23.40
N GLU A 32 14.70 26.07 -22.50
CA GLU A 32 13.30 26.49 -22.52
C GLU A 32 13.10 27.86 -21.82
N ARG A 33 14.11 28.32 -21.06
CA ARG A 33 14.09 29.61 -20.35
C ARG A 33 12.94 29.71 -19.33
N CYS A 34 12.64 28.60 -18.65
CA CYS A 34 11.62 28.56 -17.59
C CYS A 34 12.09 29.37 -16.38
N ASP A 35 11.26 30.30 -15.91
CA ASP A 35 11.52 31.06 -14.68
C ASP A 35 11.39 30.19 -13.44
N LEU A 36 10.48 29.20 -13.47
CA LEU A 36 10.19 28.29 -12.37
C LEU A 36 10.21 26.83 -12.85
N VAL A 37 10.89 25.95 -12.09
CA VAL A 37 10.90 24.50 -12.35
C VAL A 37 10.22 23.76 -11.19
N VAL A 38 9.12 23.08 -11.50
CA VAL A 38 8.34 22.30 -10.54
C VAL A 38 8.52 20.81 -10.82
N ALA A 39 9.02 20.05 -9.84
CA ALA A 39 9.06 18.60 -9.89
C ALA A 39 7.80 18.03 -9.27
N VAL A 40 7.03 17.25 -10.04
CA VAL A 40 5.91 16.45 -9.54
C VAL A 40 6.38 15.02 -9.36
N THR A 41 6.33 14.52 -8.13
CA THR A 41 6.94 13.25 -7.75
C THR A 41 5.97 12.31 -7.04
N HIS A 42 6.30 11.01 -7.03
CA HIS A 42 5.61 10.01 -6.20
C HIS A 42 6.64 9.02 -5.61
N ILE A 43 7.69 9.56 -4.98
CA ILE A 43 8.82 8.79 -4.45
C ILE A 43 8.91 8.78 -2.92
N GLY A 44 8.05 9.55 -2.27
CA GLY A 44 7.92 9.61 -0.81
C GLY A 44 8.87 10.58 -0.13
N ALA A 45 8.54 10.90 1.12
CA ALA A 45 9.27 11.87 1.93
C ALA A 45 10.23 11.23 2.95
N TYR A 46 10.09 9.92 3.27
CA TYR A 46 10.98 9.20 4.17
C TYR A 46 11.60 7.99 3.48
N LYS A 47 12.80 7.62 3.93
CA LYS A 47 13.53 6.48 3.34
C LYS A 47 12.90 5.16 3.74
N GLU A 48 12.43 4.46 2.73
CA GLU A 48 12.21 3.03 2.77
C GLU A 48 13.33 2.39 1.93
N ASN A 49 14.30 1.76 2.58
CA ASN A 49 15.47 1.19 1.92
C ASN A 49 16.41 2.23 1.25
N GLU A 50 17.22 1.80 0.26
CA GLU A 50 18.22 2.59 -0.45
C GLU A 50 17.66 3.51 -1.56
N LYS A 51 16.37 3.83 -1.53
CA LYS A 51 15.73 4.63 -2.59
C LYS A 51 15.97 6.12 -2.38
N GLU A 52 16.10 6.86 -3.50
CA GLU A 52 16.06 8.31 -3.48
C GLU A 52 14.61 8.77 -3.19
N ILE A 53 14.46 9.76 -2.33
CA ILE A 53 13.21 10.35 -1.87
C ILE A 53 13.14 11.85 -2.21
N ASP A 54 11.99 12.48 -1.98
CA ASP A 54 11.79 13.91 -2.27
C ASP A 54 12.86 14.80 -1.59
N TYR A 55 13.27 14.47 -0.38
CA TYR A 55 14.34 15.21 0.32
C TYR A 55 15.74 14.97 -0.24
N ASP A 56 16.03 13.79 -0.80
CA ASP A 56 17.29 13.57 -1.51
C ASP A 56 17.30 14.38 -2.82
N LEU A 57 16.15 14.44 -3.51
CA LEU A 57 15.98 15.27 -4.69
C LEU A 57 16.17 16.74 -4.34
N ALA A 58 15.49 17.26 -3.32
CA ALA A 58 15.62 18.65 -2.89
C ALA A 58 17.07 19.03 -2.59
N ARG A 59 17.75 18.28 -1.70
CA ARG A 59 19.13 18.59 -1.26
C ARG A 59 20.18 18.45 -2.34
N ARG A 60 19.96 17.59 -3.34
CA ARG A 60 20.93 17.31 -4.41
C ARG A 60 20.54 17.93 -5.74
N SER A 61 19.40 18.62 -5.80
CA SER A 61 19.00 19.39 -6.99
C SER A 61 19.80 20.69 -7.12
N LYS A 62 19.70 21.32 -8.30
CA LYS A 62 20.30 22.63 -8.59
C LYS A 62 19.27 23.65 -9.09
N ASP A 63 18.43 23.23 -10.02
CA ASP A 63 17.51 24.11 -10.74
C ASP A 63 16.04 23.77 -10.50
N ILE A 64 15.74 23.04 -9.43
CA ILE A 64 14.37 22.76 -9.01
C ILE A 64 13.99 23.75 -7.92
N ASP A 65 12.88 24.42 -8.10
CA ASP A 65 12.37 25.42 -7.17
C ASP A 65 11.29 24.84 -6.23
N ILE A 66 10.44 23.96 -6.76
CA ILE A 66 9.33 23.34 -6.01
C ILE A 66 9.28 21.83 -6.25
N ILE A 67 9.01 21.05 -5.21
CA ILE A 67 8.70 19.63 -5.28
C ILE A 67 7.29 19.41 -4.73
N ILE A 68 6.40 18.89 -5.57
CA ILE A 68 5.06 18.43 -5.20
C ILE A 68 5.11 16.92 -5.09
N GLY A 69 5.24 16.42 -3.87
CA GLY A 69 5.45 15.02 -3.55
C GLY A 69 4.17 14.22 -3.34
N GLY A 70 4.35 12.92 -3.16
CA GLY A 70 3.29 11.95 -2.89
C GLY A 70 3.82 10.68 -2.24
N HIS A 71 3.09 9.57 -2.32
CA HIS A 71 3.40 8.22 -1.85
C HIS A 71 3.36 8.04 -0.32
N SER A 72 4.13 8.81 0.44
CA SER A 72 4.27 8.64 1.91
C SER A 72 3.10 9.20 2.72
N HIS A 73 2.12 9.84 2.06
CA HIS A 73 0.90 10.38 2.66
C HIS A 73 1.12 11.46 3.74
N ASN A 74 2.30 12.05 3.80
CA ASN A 74 2.60 13.12 4.75
C ASN A 74 1.88 14.42 4.38
N GLU A 75 1.63 15.26 5.37
CA GLU A 75 1.25 16.65 5.17
C GLU A 75 2.50 17.52 5.34
N ILE A 76 3.05 17.98 4.22
CA ILE A 76 4.27 18.80 4.19
C ILE A 76 3.91 20.16 3.60
N HIS A 77 3.98 21.18 4.42
CA HIS A 77 3.67 22.56 4.03
C HIS A 77 4.30 23.56 5.01
N PRO A 78 4.52 24.83 4.59
CA PRO A 78 4.99 25.87 5.49
C PRO A 78 4.11 26.02 6.73
N GLY A 79 4.72 26.11 7.90
CA GLY A 79 4.02 26.25 9.18
C GLY A 79 3.48 24.98 9.81
N ASN A 80 3.75 23.80 9.24
CA ASN A 80 3.41 22.53 9.90
C ASN A 80 4.41 22.21 11.03
N ALA A 81 4.15 22.73 12.21
CA ALA A 81 4.99 22.46 13.41
C ALA A 81 4.77 21.06 14.00
N SER A 82 3.76 20.31 13.56
CA SER A 82 3.46 18.96 14.07
C SER A 82 4.33 17.85 13.46
N ALA A 83 5.09 18.16 12.40
CA ALA A 83 5.97 17.22 11.74
C ALA A 83 7.33 17.90 11.41
N PRO A 84 8.13 18.23 12.44
CA PRO A 84 9.40 18.98 12.25
C PRO A 84 10.45 18.17 11.48
N GLU A 85 10.34 16.86 11.42
CA GLU A 85 11.19 15.96 10.63
C GLU A 85 10.96 16.11 9.12
N PHE A 86 9.86 16.75 8.70
CA PHE A 86 9.51 17.02 7.30
C PHE A 86 9.46 18.53 7.01
N PRO A 87 10.60 19.23 7.00
CA PRO A 87 10.62 20.66 6.72
C PRO A 87 10.14 20.94 5.28
N SER A 88 9.31 21.97 5.11
CA SER A 88 8.81 22.38 3.79
C SER A 88 9.81 23.19 2.98
N ILE A 89 10.83 23.76 3.60
CA ILE A 89 11.92 24.48 2.93
C ILE A 89 13.22 23.72 3.18
N VAL A 90 13.93 23.41 2.10
CA VAL A 90 15.19 22.64 2.11
C VAL A 90 16.19 23.32 1.20
N GLU A 91 17.42 23.54 1.67
CA GLU A 91 18.50 24.04 0.82
C GLU A 91 18.97 22.98 -0.17
N ASN A 92 19.10 23.39 -1.43
CA ASN A 92 19.63 22.54 -2.51
C ASN A 92 21.18 22.49 -2.52
N ALA A 93 21.76 21.83 -3.50
CA ALA A 93 23.22 21.69 -3.65
C ALA A 93 23.98 23.02 -3.83
N GLU A 94 23.29 24.10 -4.14
CA GLU A 94 23.85 25.45 -4.33
C GLU A 94 23.45 26.43 -3.21
N GLY A 95 22.82 25.92 -2.11
CA GLY A 95 22.37 26.71 -0.97
C GLY A 95 21.09 27.51 -1.26
N ARG A 96 20.39 27.23 -2.37
CA ARG A 96 19.11 27.87 -2.69
C ARG A 96 17.96 27.10 -2.06
N PRO A 97 16.94 27.81 -1.53
CA PRO A 97 15.79 27.14 -0.94
C PRO A 97 14.92 26.46 -2.00
N VAL A 98 14.42 25.26 -1.67
CA VAL A 98 13.45 24.50 -2.45
C VAL A 98 12.22 24.26 -1.59
N LEU A 99 11.03 24.56 -2.13
CA LEU A 99 9.77 24.25 -1.47
C LEU A 99 9.42 22.78 -1.70
N VAL A 100 9.34 21.99 -0.62
CA VAL A 100 8.85 20.61 -0.65
C VAL A 100 7.44 20.58 -0.06
N THR A 101 6.48 20.02 -0.79
CA THR A 101 5.07 19.97 -0.36
C THR A 101 4.47 18.59 -0.58
N GLN A 102 3.54 18.22 0.30
CA GLN A 102 2.69 17.05 0.14
C GLN A 102 1.37 17.28 0.90
N THR A 103 0.23 16.88 0.32
CA THR A 103 -1.11 17.20 0.82
C THR A 103 -1.80 16.06 1.56
N GLY A 104 -1.05 15.05 2.01
CA GLY A 104 -1.61 13.86 2.62
C GLY A 104 -2.14 12.86 1.58
N LYS A 105 -3.31 12.28 1.82
CA LYS A 105 -3.90 11.21 1.00
C LYS A 105 -5.39 11.43 0.71
N TYR A 106 -5.88 10.70 -0.30
CA TYR A 106 -7.32 10.53 -0.63
C TYR A 106 -8.03 11.82 -1.07
N GLY A 107 -7.33 12.82 -1.58
CA GLY A 107 -7.95 14.07 -2.02
C GLY A 107 -8.59 14.88 -0.88
N ARG A 108 -8.23 14.63 0.39
CA ARG A 108 -8.81 15.33 1.55
C ARG A 108 -8.39 16.79 1.65
N LYS A 109 -7.33 17.17 0.96
CA LYS A 109 -6.78 18.53 0.96
C LYS A 109 -6.30 18.94 -0.41
N LEU A 110 -6.48 20.21 -0.74
CA LEU A 110 -5.94 20.87 -1.93
C LEU A 110 -4.80 21.80 -1.50
N GLY A 111 -3.61 21.61 -2.06
CA GLY A 111 -2.50 22.55 -1.93
C GLY A 111 -2.68 23.71 -2.91
N TYR A 112 -2.62 24.93 -2.40
CA TYR A 112 -2.65 26.15 -3.20
C TYR A 112 -1.34 26.91 -2.98
N ILE A 113 -0.62 27.18 -4.07
CA ILE A 113 0.62 27.98 -4.04
C ILE A 113 0.39 29.17 -4.97
N LYS A 114 0.60 30.38 -4.46
CA LYS A 114 0.59 31.60 -5.25
C LYS A 114 2.00 32.16 -5.30
N ILE A 115 2.44 32.47 -6.52
CA ILE A 115 3.77 32.99 -6.84
C ILE A 115 3.56 34.27 -7.69
N ASP A 116 4.27 35.32 -7.35
CA ASP A 116 4.35 36.48 -8.23
C ASP A 116 5.55 36.31 -9.18
N LEU A 117 5.28 36.22 -10.48
CA LEU A 117 6.33 36.00 -11.48
C LEU A 117 7.12 37.24 -11.78
N ASP A 118 6.55 38.41 -11.54
CA ASP A 118 7.25 39.68 -11.79
C ASP A 118 8.36 39.91 -10.77
N ASP A 119 8.16 39.42 -9.54
CA ASP A 119 9.11 39.51 -8.43
C ASP A 119 9.90 38.23 -8.17
N LEU A 120 9.71 37.18 -9.00
CA LEU A 120 10.28 35.85 -8.79
C LEU A 120 11.82 35.85 -8.61
N ALA A 121 12.53 36.81 -9.20
CA ALA A 121 13.98 36.90 -9.05
C ALA A 121 14.42 37.35 -7.65
N GLU A 122 13.54 37.98 -6.88
CA GLU A 122 13.76 38.48 -5.52
C GLU A 122 13.06 37.59 -4.46
N GLU A 123 12.06 36.81 -4.88
CA GLU A 123 11.33 35.90 -3.99
C GLU A 123 12.00 34.56 -3.85
N THR A 124 11.86 33.97 -2.66
CA THR A 124 12.23 32.58 -2.39
C THR A 124 10.97 31.74 -2.16
N PRO A 125 11.02 30.42 -2.24
CA PRO A 125 9.89 29.57 -1.89
C PRO A 125 9.31 29.83 -0.49
N ALA A 126 10.07 30.41 0.42
CA ALA A 126 9.59 30.80 1.76
C ALA A 126 8.62 32.00 1.71
N ASP A 127 8.71 32.82 0.67
CA ASP A 127 7.87 34.02 0.48
C ASP A 127 6.57 33.70 -0.28
N PHE A 128 6.46 32.49 -0.87
CA PHE A 128 5.27 32.07 -1.58
C PHE A 128 4.06 31.93 -0.65
N GLU A 129 2.92 32.46 -1.05
CA GLU A 129 1.66 32.22 -0.34
C GLU A 129 1.28 30.74 -0.52
N TYR A 130 1.25 30.00 0.59
CA TYR A 130 0.83 28.60 0.61
C TYR A 130 -0.42 28.42 1.47
N ARG A 131 -1.40 27.69 0.95
CA ARG A 131 -2.58 27.29 1.70
C ARG A 131 -2.86 25.80 1.49
N LEU A 132 -3.21 25.13 2.57
CA LEU A 132 -3.75 23.79 2.55
C LEU A 132 -5.26 23.84 2.81
N ILE A 133 -6.05 23.67 1.76
CA ILE A 133 -7.49 23.85 1.79
C ILE A 133 -8.15 22.49 2.00
N PRO A 134 -8.88 22.24 3.12
CA PRO A 134 -9.61 21.00 3.31
C PRO A 134 -10.70 20.84 2.26
N VAL A 135 -10.75 19.67 1.62
CA VAL A 135 -11.88 19.25 0.79
C VAL A 135 -12.93 18.62 1.72
N THR A 136 -14.09 19.28 1.83
CA THR A 136 -15.16 18.87 2.73
C THR A 136 -16.50 18.89 2.00
N ASP A 137 -17.49 18.19 2.56
CA ASP A 137 -18.88 18.18 2.13
C ASP A 137 -19.69 19.41 2.60
N ARG A 138 -19.03 20.37 3.28
CA ARG A 138 -19.66 21.54 3.90
C ARG A 138 -19.90 22.72 2.96
N PHE A 139 -19.58 22.58 1.69
CA PHE A 139 -19.89 23.61 0.71
C PHE A 139 -21.41 23.68 0.44
N ALA A 140 -21.95 24.89 0.34
CA ALA A 140 -23.33 25.06 -0.07
C ALA A 140 -23.53 24.47 -1.48
N PRO A 141 -24.67 23.82 -1.78
CA PRO A 141 -24.94 23.27 -3.11
C PRO A 141 -24.75 24.27 -4.26
N SER A 142 -24.98 25.55 -3.99
CA SER A 142 -24.76 26.64 -4.95
C SER A 142 -23.29 26.96 -5.22
N ALA A 143 -22.36 26.41 -4.44
CA ALA A 143 -20.92 26.55 -4.65
C ALA A 143 -20.31 25.38 -5.45
N LEU A 144 -21.12 24.37 -5.80
CA LEU A 144 -20.69 23.24 -6.61
C LEU A 144 -20.73 23.64 -8.09
N ASP A 145 -19.75 23.16 -8.84
CA ASP A 145 -19.72 23.32 -10.29
C ASP A 145 -20.81 22.46 -10.93
N ALA A 146 -21.77 23.10 -11.61
CA ALA A 146 -22.94 22.42 -12.16
C ALA A 146 -22.59 21.42 -13.28
N ASP A 147 -21.58 21.75 -14.11
CA ASP A 147 -21.16 20.86 -15.20
C ASP A 147 -20.44 19.65 -14.65
N MET A 148 -19.59 19.84 -13.63
CA MET A 148 -18.94 18.73 -12.93
C MET A 148 -19.95 17.85 -12.19
N GLU A 149 -20.92 18.44 -11.51
CA GLU A 149 -22.00 17.67 -10.84
C GLU A 149 -22.79 16.82 -11.84
N ALA A 150 -23.15 17.40 -13.00
CA ALA A 150 -23.83 16.64 -14.06
C ALA A 150 -22.97 15.51 -14.64
N PHE A 151 -21.64 15.72 -14.76
CA PHE A 151 -20.71 14.71 -15.21
C PHE A 151 -20.56 13.56 -14.21
N VAL A 152 -20.49 13.85 -12.92
CA VAL A 152 -20.26 12.82 -11.86
C VAL A 152 -21.54 12.09 -11.47
N ALA A 153 -22.74 12.70 -11.65
CA ALA A 153 -23.99 12.14 -11.19
C ALA A 153 -24.25 10.68 -11.62
N PRO A 154 -24.07 10.27 -12.90
CA PRO A 154 -24.30 8.90 -13.30
C PRO A 154 -23.39 7.88 -12.62
N TYR A 155 -22.15 8.27 -12.32
CA TYR A 155 -21.19 7.41 -11.62
C TYR A 155 -21.58 7.29 -10.13
N ARG A 156 -21.93 8.40 -9.50
CA ARG A 156 -22.40 8.45 -8.11
C ARG A 156 -23.65 7.60 -7.89
N ASP A 157 -24.61 7.65 -8.82
CA ASP A 157 -25.85 6.87 -8.71
C ASP A 157 -25.58 5.36 -8.86
N ARG A 158 -24.66 4.98 -9.75
CA ARG A 158 -24.22 3.58 -9.87
C ARG A 158 -23.48 3.12 -8.61
N LEU A 159 -22.59 3.94 -8.06
CA LEU A 159 -21.86 3.64 -6.83
C LEU A 159 -22.82 3.46 -5.66
N ARG A 160 -23.79 4.38 -5.47
CA ARG A 160 -24.82 4.27 -4.44
C ARG A 160 -25.62 2.97 -4.53
N ALA A 161 -25.94 2.52 -5.75
CA ALA A 161 -26.65 1.26 -5.96
C ALA A 161 -25.80 0.04 -5.53
N ILE A 162 -24.47 0.09 -5.68
CA ILE A 162 -23.51 -0.93 -5.22
C ILE A 162 -23.34 -0.84 -3.70
N GLU A 163 -23.13 0.36 -3.17
CA GLU A 163 -22.96 0.62 -1.73
C GLU A 163 -24.19 0.19 -0.92
N ALA A 164 -25.38 0.30 -1.48
CA ALA A 164 -26.62 -0.11 -0.82
C ALA A 164 -26.83 -1.64 -0.75
N ARG A 165 -26.03 -2.43 -1.44
CA ARG A 165 -26.18 -3.90 -1.44
C ARG A 165 -25.48 -4.52 -0.24
N VAL A 166 -26.26 -4.81 0.80
CA VAL A 166 -25.77 -5.59 1.95
C VAL A 166 -25.53 -7.04 1.50
N ILE A 167 -24.34 -7.54 1.76
CA ILE A 167 -23.89 -8.89 1.38
C ILE A 167 -23.51 -9.76 2.58
N GLY A 168 -23.36 -9.16 3.76
CA GLY A 168 -23.02 -9.86 4.98
C GLY A 168 -23.11 -8.93 6.19
N ARG A 169 -22.52 -9.36 7.29
CA ARG A 169 -22.45 -8.61 8.54
C ARG A 169 -21.09 -8.83 9.20
N ALA A 170 -20.50 -7.77 9.74
CA ALA A 170 -19.30 -7.85 10.58
C ALA A 170 -19.67 -7.77 12.06
N ASP A 171 -19.02 -8.59 12.89
CA ASP A 171 -19.25 -8.64 14.34
C ASP A 171 -18.46 -7.58 15.11
N GLU A 172 -17.39 -7.05 14.52
CA GLU A 172 -16.47 -6.11 15.14
C GLU A 172 -15.95 -5.06 14.15
N ASP A 173 -15.38 -3.99 14.70
CA ASP A 173 -14.61 -3.02 13.92
C ASP A 173 -13.23 -3.61 13.61
N MET A 174 -12.81 -3.58 12.34
CA MET A 174 -11.48 -4.00 11.91
C MET A 174 -10.75 -2.82 11.25
N ASP A 175 -9.58 -2.49 11.79
CA ASP A 175 -8.77 -1.36 11.35
C ASP A 175 -7.81 -1.76 10.21
N ASN A 176 -7.78 -0.97 9.15
CA ASN A 176 -6.91 -1.18 8.00
C ASN A 176 -5.52 -0.54 8.15
N ASP A 177 -5.29 0.31 9.15
CA ASP A 177 -3.99 0.93 9.40
C ASP A 177 -3.08 0.04 10.29
N ALA A 178 -3.67 -1.00 10.95
CA ALA A 178 -2.91 -1.93 11.76
C ALA A 178 -2.17 -2.97 10.89
N ARG A 179 -0.86 -3.14 11.13
CA ARG A 179 -0.06 -4.15 10.43
C ARG A 179 -0.31 -5.58 10.94
N VAL A 180 -0.79 -5.71 12.16
CA VAL A 180 -1.18 -6.99 12.80
C VAL A 180 -2.54 -6.84 13.46
N GLY A 181 -3.31 -7.92 13.53
CA GLY A 181 -4.62 -7.94 14.19
C GLY A 181 -5.72 -8.51 13.32
N ALA A 182 -6.96 -8.21 13.68
CA ALA A 182 -8.16 -8.86 13.14
C ALA A 182 -8.27 -8.78 11.60
N TYR A 183 -8.03 -7.61 11.01
CA TYR A 183 -8.25 -7.45 9.57
C TYR A 183 -7.19 -8.13 8.70
N PRO A 184 -5.87 -7.91 8.92
CA PRO A 184 -4.84 -8.67 8.20
C PRO A 184 -4.99 -10.19 8.38
N ASN A 185 -5.35 -10.62 9.59
CA ASN A 185 -5.58 -12.03 9.89
C ASN A 185 -6.78 -12.56 9.10
N TRP A 186 -7.92 -11.84 9.08
CA TRP A 186 -9.09 -12.25 8.31
C TRP A 186 -8.80 -12.36 6.81
N ALA A 187 -8.12 -11.36 6.23
CA ALA A 187 -7.77 -11.38 4.81
C ALA A 187 -6.87 -12.58 4.45
N SER A 188 -5.94 -12.93 5.34
CA SER A 188 -5.04 -14.06 5.14
C SER A 188 -5.70 -15.40 5.41
N ASP A 189 -6.64 -15.46 6.35
CA ASP A 189 -7.47 -16.63 6.58
C ASP A 189 -8.40 -16.92 5.40
N PHE A 190 -8.98 -15.85 4.80
CA PHE A 190 -9.68 -15.98 3.53
C PHE A 190 -8.76 -16.58 2.46
N ALA A 191 -7.51 -16.08 2.33
CA ALA A 191 -6.58 -16.60 1.33
C ALA A 191 -6.25 -18.08 1.56
N GLU A 192 -6.10 -18.53 2.83
CA GLU A 192 -5.91 -19.95 3.17
C GLU A 192 -7.14 -20.77 2.80
N ASP A 193 -8.34 -20.35 3.21
CA ASP A 193 -9.59 -21.07 2.94
C ASP A 193 -9.84 -21.20 1.43
N TYR A 194 -9.58 -20.12 0.69
CA TYR A 194 -9.65 -20.11 -0.78
C TYR A 194 -8.62 -21.05 -1.40
N GLY A 195 -7.37 -20.99 -0.94
CA GLY A 195 -6.29 -21.89 -1.39
C GLY A 195 -6.60 -23.34 -1.12
N ARG A 196 -7.25 -23.67 0.00
CA ARG A 196 -7.69 -25.03 0.35
C ARG A 196 -8.69 -25.56 -0.66
N ALA A 197 -9.69 -24.77 -1.03
CA ALA A 197 -10.65 -25.15 -2.07
C ALA A 197 -9.96 -25.38 -3.43
N VAL A 198 -8.98 -24.55 -3.79
CA VAL A 198 -8.18 -24.71 -5.01
C VAL A 198 -7.34 -25.99 -4.95
N VAL A 199 -6.63 -26.26 -3.83
CA VAL A 199 -5.85 -27.47 -3.64
C VAL A 199 -6.72 -28.72 -3.78
N ASP A 200 -7.90 -28.75 -3.16
CA ASP A 200 -8.84 -29.86 -3.25
C ASP A 200 -9.34 -30.08 -4.69
N SER A 201 -9.61 -29.00 -5.42
CA SER A 201 -9.98 -29.06 -6.84
C SER A 201 -8.84 -29.62 -7.69
N LEU A 202 -7.60 -29.19 -7.46
CA LEU A 202 -6.43 -29.66 -8.21
C LEU A 202 -6.10 -31.12 -7.86
N ARG A 203 -6.24 -31.53 -6.61
CA ARG A 203 -6.09 -32.95 -6.19
C ARG A 203 -7.10 -33.85 -6.90
N ALA A 204 -8.33 -33.37 -7.09
CA ALA A 204 -9.35 -34.11 -7.83
C ALA A 204 -8.98 -34.36 -9.30
N THR A 205 -8.05 -33.56 -9.85
CA THR A 205 -7.48 -33.80 -11.20
C THR A 205 -6.26 -34.71 -11.22
N GLY A 206 -5.83 -35.20 -10.05
CA GLY A 206 -4.69 -36.13 -9.91
C GLY A 206 -3.36 -35.44 -9.56
N LEU A 207 -3.34 -34.15 -9.25
CA LEU A 207 -2.12 -33.50 -8.74
C LEU A 207 -1.87 -33.91 -7.28
N GLU A 208 -0.60 -34.22 -6.97
CA GLU A 208 -0.17 -34.50 -5.61
C GLU A 208 0.30 -33.19 -4.93
N LEU A 209 -0.55 -32.58 -4.12
CA LEU A 209 -0.29 -31.35 -3.38
C LEU A 209 -0.44 -31.61 -1.88
N ASN A 210 0.61 -32.17 -1.24
CA ASN A 210 0.57 -32.64 0.15
C ASN A 210 1.30 -31.69 1.14
N ALA A 211 1.93 -30.65 0.66
CA ALA A 211 2.62 -29.69 1.51
C ALA A 211 1.64 -28.83 2.34
N PRO A 212 2.05 -28.34 3.52
CA PRO A 212 1.26 -27.41 4.33
C PRO A 212 0.86 -26.17 3.54
N LEU A 213 -0.39 -25.72 3.73
CA LEU A 213 -0.95 -24.55 3.03
C LEU A 213 -1.00 -23.35 3.96
N ILE A 214 -0.58 -22.23 3.43
CA ILE A 214 -0.47 -20.94 4.12
C ILE A 214 -1.18 -19.87 3.28
N GLY A 215 -1.95 -18.99 3.92
CA GLY A 215 -2.47 -17.77 3.31
C GLY A 215 -1.58 -16.57 3.63
N VAL A 216 -1.27 -15.75 2.63
CA VAL A 216 -0.50 -14.51 2.81
C VAL A 216 -1.17 -13.39 2.05
N MET A 217 -1.50 -12.29 2.75
CA MET A 217 -2.09 -11.08 2.16
C MET A 217 -1.37 -9.84 2.68
N ASN A 218 -1.08 -8.88 1.81
CA ASN A 218 -0.39 -7.68 2.25
C ASN A 218 -1.33 -6.68 2.94
N VAL A 219 -0.87 -6.13 4.06
CA VAL A 219 -1.58 -5.08 4.81
C VAL A 219 -1.83 -3.85 3.94
N GLY A 220 -0.86 -3.47 3.10
CA GLY A 220 -0.98 -2.36 2.16
C GLY A 220 -2.09 -2.54 1.12
N GLY A 221 -2.60 -3.75 0.93
CA GLY A 221 -3.74 -4.06 0.06
C GLY A 221 -5.11 -3.75 0.69
N ILE A 222 -5.18 -3.60 2.01
CA ILE A 222 -6.41 -3.32 2.77
C ILE A 222 -6.57 -1.79 2.90
N ARG A 223 -7.45 -1.18 2.12
CA ARG A 223 -7.49 0.29 1.96
C ARG A 223 -8.59 0.99 2.71
N HIS A 224 -9.59 0.26 3.24
CA HIS A 224 -10.72 0.82 3.97
C HIS A 224 -10.98 -0.01 5.22
N PRO A 225 -11.27 0.61 6.39
CA PRO A 225 -11.64 -0.14 7.60
C PRO A 225 -13.02 -0.77 7.43
N MET A 226 -13.24 -1.91 8.06
CA MET A 226 -14.58 -2.52 8.17
C MET A 226 -15.20 -2.15 9.52
N LYS A 227 -16.46 -1.71 9.49
CA LYS A 227 -17.19 -1.37 10.70
C LYS A 227 -18.12 -2.51 11.10
N ARG A 228 -18.32 -2.66 12.41
CA ARG A 228 -19.35 -3.56 12.94
C ARG A 228 -20.73 -3.18 12.40
N GLY A 229 -21.43 -4.16 11.88
CA GLY A 229 -22.75 -3.96 11.28
C GLY A 229 -22.88 -4.59 9.91
N ASP A 230 -23.74 -4.03 9.08
CA ASP A 230 -23.93 -4.51 7.71
C ASP A 230 -22.66 -4.29 6.89
N VAL A 231 -22.30 -5.30 6.11
CA VAL A 231 -21.18 -5.23 5.14
C VAL A 231 -21.76 -5.15 3.75
N THR A 232 -21.38 -4.11 3.02
CA THR A 232 -21.89 -3.85 1.66
C THR A 232 -20.87 -4.26 0.58
N GLU A 233 -21.38 -4.45 -0.63
CA GLU A 233 -20.55 -4.70 -1.81
C GLU A 233 -19.56 -3.57 -2.03
N GLY A 234 -20.00 -2.30 -1.84
CA GLY A 234 -19.15 -1.13 -2.00
C GLY A 234 -17.99 -1.08 -0.98
N GLU A 235 -18.24 -1.47 0.28
CA GLU A 235 -17.18 -1.53 1.29
C GLU A 235 -16.08 -2.53 0.92
N ILE A 236 -16.43 -3.71 0.42
CA ILE A 236 -15.43 -4.70 -0.03
C ILE A 236 -14.63 -4.17 -1.22
N LEU A 237 -15.29 -3.54 -2.20
CA LEU A 237 -14.59 -2.95 -3.35
C LEU A 237 -13.69 -1.77 -2.96
N ALA A 238 -14.09 -0.97 -1.97
CA ALA A 238 -13.26 0.10 -1.42
C ALA A 238 -12.08 -0.44 -0.60
N THR A 239 -12.25 -1.59 0.06
CA THR A 239 -11.20 -2.23 0.85
C THR A 239 -10.13 -2.87 -0.03
N PHE A 240 -10.53 -3.56 -1.10
CA PHE A 240 -9.64 -4.27 -2.02
C PHE A 240 -9.74 -3.68 -3.44
N PRO A 241 -9.28 -2.44 -3.68
CA PRO A 241 -9.52 -1.73 -4.94
C PRO A 241 -8.56 -2.10 -6.07
N PHE A 242 -7.63 -3.02 -5.82
CA PHE A 242 -6.61 -3.39 -6.80
C PHE A 242 -7.06 -4.57 -7.65
N SER A 243 -6.73 -4.55 -8.94
CA SER A 243 -6.99 -5.63 -9.89
C SER A 243 -6.04 -6.83 -9.72
N ASN A 244 -5.72 -7.17 -8.45
CA ASN A 244 -4.92 -8.34 -8.12
C ASN A 244 -5.75 -9.62 -8.28
N ARG A 245 -5.06 -10.73 -8.55
CA ARG A 245 -5.68 -12.06 -8.68
C ARG A 245 -5.07 -13.03 -7.71
N MET A 246 -5.92 -13.93 -7.20
CA MET A 246 -5.45 -15.02 -6.35
C MET A 246 -4.59 -16.01 -7.14
N LEU A 247 -3.62 -16.59 -6.47
CA LEU A 247 -2.80 -17.66 -7.00
C LEU A 247 -2.38 -18.66 -5.90
N LEU A 248 -1.98 -19.84 -6.35
CA LEU A 248 -1.35 -20.85 -5.52
C LEU A 248 0.07 -21.07 -6.03
N MET A 249 1.04 -21.10 -5.12
CA MET A 249 2.45 -21.31 -5.45
C MET A 249 3.14 -22.26 -4.46
N GLU A 250 4.15 -22.95 -4.93
CA GLU A 250 5.10 -23.70 -4.08
C GLU A 250 6.29 -22.82 -3.75
N ILE A 251 6.74 -22.88 -2.49
CA ILE A 251 7.94 -22.16 -2.02
C ILE A 251 8.78 -23.08 -1.13
N LYS A 252 10.09 -22.84 -1.10
CA LYS A 252 10.99 -23.50 -0.15
C LYS A 252 10.87 -22.86 1.24
N GLY A 253 11.01 -23.68 2.28
CA GLY A 253 10.93 -23.20 3.65
C GLY A 253 11.92 -22.09 3.98
N LYS A 254 13.14 -22.15 3.45
CA LYS A 254 14.14 -21.08 3.62
C LYS A 254 13.67 -19.72 3.07
N ASP A 255 13.02 -19.71 1.90
CA ASP A 255 12.49 -18.47 1.29
C ASP A 255 11.27 -17.97 2.07
N PHE A 256 10.46 -18.88 2.64
CA PHE A 256 9.36 -18.51 3.51
C PHE A 256 9.85 -17.94 4.85
N ILE A 257 10.87 -18.55 5.49
CA ILE A 257 11.51 -18.02 6.72
C ILE A 257 12.05 -16.61 6.48
N GLU A 258 12.79 -16.39 5.38
CA GLU A 258 13.30 -15.07 5.03
C GLU A 258 12.18 -14.06 4.76
N THR A 259 11.09 -14.49 4.12
CA THR A 259 9.88 -13.66 3.94
C THR A 259 9.30 -13.21 5.28
N MET A 260 9.21 -14.13 6.25
CA MET A 260 8.67 -13.84 7.58
C MET A 260 9.59 -12.95 8.41
N ASP A 261 10.91 -13.08 8.25
CA ASP A 261 11.88 -12.16 8.89
C ASP A 261 11.72 -10.73 8.37
N ILE A 262 11.61 -10.56 7.06
CA ILE A 262 11.33 -9.24 6.46
C ILE A 262 9.99 -8.68 6.94
N ALA A 263 8.96 -9.49 7.01
CA ALA A 263 7.65 -9.10 7.52
C ALA A 263 7.71 -8.67 8.99
N ALA A 264 8.43 -9.41 9.83
CA ALA A 264 8.61 -9.12 11.25
C ALA A 264 9.31 -7.77 11.47
N GLN A 265 10.39 -7.50 10.74
CA GLN A 265 11.13 -6.23 10.80
C GLN A 265 10.28 -5.02 10.39
N LYS A 266 9.26 -5.23 9.56
CA LYS A 266 8.26 -4.20 9.18
C LYS A 266 7.15 -4.03 10.22
N GLY A 267 7.14 -4.80 11.30
CA GLY A 267 6.11 -4.78 12.34
C GLY A 267 4.94 -5.74 12.06
N GLY A 268 5.09 -6.66 11.13
CA GLY A 268 4.12 -7.68 10.78
C GLY A 268 3.59 -7.57 9.36
N GLU A 269 2.90 -8.61 8.93
CA GLU A 269 2.19 -8.72 7.65
C GLU A 269 1.00 -9.67 7.82
N GLY A 270 0.06 -9.69 6.87
CA GLY A 270 -1.04 -10.62 6.89
C GLY A 270 -0.57 -12.04 6.59
N VAL A 271 -0.65 -12.91 7.59
CA VAL A 271 -0.43 -14.37 7.47
C VAL A 271 -1.61 -15.13 8.05
N SER A 272 -1.90 -16.31 7.55
CA SER A 272 -3.06 -17.10 7.99
C SER A 272 -2.86 -17.76 9.36
N ARG A 273 -3.94 -18.32 9.90
CA ARG A 273 -4.01 -18.96 11.21
C ARG A 273 -3.02 -20.10 11.42
N ALA A 274 -2.55 -20.70 10.33
CA ALA A 274 -1.54 -21.76 10.37
C ALA A 274 -0.16 -21.25 10.81
N VAL A 275 0.11 -19.94 10.70
CA VAL A 275 1.44 -19.36 10.88
C VAL A 275 1.58 -18.67 12.23
N MET A 276 2.73 -18.91 12.88
CA MET A 276 3.20 -18.13 14.02
C MET A 276 4.66 -17.76 13.81
N VAL A 277 4.97 -16.49 13.95
CA VAL A 277 6.33 -15.93 13.86
C VAL A 277 6.74 -15.43 15.24
N VAL A 278 7.80 -16.02 15.80
CA VAL A 278 8.41 -15.57 17.05
C VAL A 278 9.56 -14.64 16.74
N THR A 279 9.56 -13.46 17.36
CA THR A 279 10.55 -12.42 17.10
C THR A 279 11.42 -12.14 18.33
N ASP A 280 12.66 -11.73 18.09
CA ASP A 280 13.53 -11.17 19.12
C ASP A 280 13.17 -9.69 19.47
N ASP A 281 13.98 -9.07 20.30
CA ASP A 281 13.79 -7.68 20.72
C ASP A 281 14.10 -6.67 19.59
N GLU A 282 14.92 -7.05 18.63
CA GLU A 282 15.31 -6.27 17.45
C GLU A 282 14.25 -6.39 16.32
N GLY A 283 13.29 -7.31 16.44
CA GLY A 283 12.21 -7.52 15.48
C GLY A 283 12.55 -8.55 14.39
N HIS A 284 13.63 -9.32 14.54
CA HIS A 284 13.95 -10.42 13.63
C HIS A 284 13.16 -11.69 13.98
N ALA A 285 12.77 -12.45 12.97
CA ALA A 285 12.13 -13.74 13.19
C ALA A 285 13.16 -14.77 13.65
N VAL A 286 13.03 -15.24 14.90
CA VAL A 286 13.90 -16.29 15.46
C VAL A 286 13.31 -17.69 15.28
N ARG A 287 11.98 -17.79 15.13
CA ARG A 287 11.28 -19.02 14.80
C ARG A 287 10.07 -18.72 13.92
N VAL A 288 9.85 -19.55 12.93
CA VAL A 288 8.65 -19.53 12.08
C VAL A 288 8.00 -20.90 12.17
N LEU A 289 6.74 -20.94 12.58
CA LEU A 289 5.98 -22.18 12.74
C LEU A 289 4.79 -22.19 11.77
N VAL A 290 4.50 -23.38 11.25
CA VAL A 290 3.30 -23.67 10.44
C VAL A 290 2.60 -24.86 11.08
N ASP A 291 1.34 -24.71 11.42
CA ASP A 291 0.54 -25.72 12.16
C ASP A 291 1.22 -26.19 13.47
N GLY A 292 1.98 -25.30 14.10
CA GLY A 292 2.70 -25.55 15.35
C GLY A 292 4.07 -26.20 15.21
N GLU A 293 4.46 -26.62 14.01
CA GLU A 293 5.77 -27.22 13.72
C GLU A 293 6.71 -26.17 13.12
N GLU A 294 8.00 -26.21 13.49
CA GLU A 294 9.00 -25.32 12.90
C GLU A 294 9.14 -25.56 11.39
N VAL A 295 9.24 -24.48 10.64
CA VAL A 295 9.43 -24.55 9.18
C VAL A 295 10.78 -25.20 8.86
N ASP A 296 10.74 -26.33 8.17
CA ASP A 296 11.93 -26.97 7.61
C ASP A 296 12.45 -26.13 6.43
N PRO A 297 13.67 -25.56 6.48
CA PRO A 297 14.25 -24.75 5.39
C PRO A 297 14.29 -25.47 4.04
N GLU A 298 14.48 -26.79 4.03
CA GLU A 298 14.52 -27.61 2.82
C GLU A 298 13.12 -28.14 2.43
N GLY A 299 12.15 -27.99 3.30
CA GLY A 299 10.76 -28.37 3.07
C GLY A 299 10.12 -27.58 1.93
N THR A 300 8.94 -28.03 1.51
CA THR A 300 8.11 -27.31 0.52
C THR A 300 6.79 -26.94 1.15
N TYR A 301 6.33 -25.73 0.89
CA TYR A 301 5.07 -25.17 1.41
C TYR A 301 4.23 -24.64 0.26
N LEU A 302 2.91 -24.68 0.41
CA LEU A 302 1.96 -24.06 -0.51
C LEU A 302 1.57 -22.69 0.04
N ILE A 303 1.66 -21.66 -0.80
CA ILE A 303 1.21 -20.32 -0.46
C ILE A 303 0.03 -19.95 -1.35
N SER A 304 -1.11 -19.64 -0.73
CA SER A 304 -2.23 -18.97 -1.37
C SER A 304 -2.10 -17.46 -1.13
N THR A 305 -1.95 -16.68 -2.20
CA THR A 305 -1.69 -15.25 -2.14
C THR A 305 -2.15 -14.56 -3.41
N ILE A 306 -1.76 -13.30 -3.60
CA ILE A 306 -2.06 -12.50 -4.78
C ILE A 306 -0.83 -12.38 -5.71
N ASP A 307 -1.10 -12.14 -6.99
CA ASP A 307 -0.07 -11.99 -8.02
C ASP A 307 0.91 -10.84 -7.73
N TYR A 308 0.46 -9.79 -7.05
CA TYR A 308 1.32 -8.70 -6.58
C TYR A 308 2.43 -9.21 -5.65
N LEU A 309 2.07 -9.99 -4.62
CA LEU A 309 3.04 -10.51 -3.65
C LEU A 309 3.95 -11.59 -4.25
N SER A 310 3.44 -12.44 -5.12
CA SER A 310 4.26 -13.46 -5.80
C SER A 310 5.38 -12.87 -6.67
N GLY A 311 5.28 -11.59 -7.03
CA GLY A 311 6.35 -10.82 -7.68
C GLY A 311 7.44 -10.31 -6.71
N GLY A 312 7.32 -10.56 -5.41
CA GLY A 312 8.24 -10.06 -4.38
C GLY A 312 8.07 -8.57 -4.10
N ASN A 313 6.87 -8.04 -4.33
CA ASN A 313 6.52 -6.65 -3.98
C ASN A 313 6.30 -6.52 -2.46
N ASP A 314 6.11 -5.29 -1.97
CA ASP A 314 6.11 -4.94 -0.55
C ASP A 314 7.37 -5.40 0.20
N ASP A 315 8.50 -5.41 -0.53
CA ASP A 315 9.81 -5.91 -0.08
C ASP A 315 9.85 -7.40 0.30
N LEU A 316 8.77 -8.15 0.15
CA LEU A 316 8.72 -9.58 0.39
C LEU A 316 9.39 -10.37 -0.77
N ARG A 317 10.62 -9.98 -1.09
CA ARG A 317 11.39 -10.44 -2.27
C ARG A 317 11.52 -11.97 -2.37
N PRO A 318 11.69 -12.72 -1.28
CA PRO A 318 11.85 -14.18 -1.38
C PRO A 318 10.62 -14.89 -1.92
N LEU A 319 9.41 -14.29 -1.84
CA LEU A 319 8.21 -14.84 -2.47
C LEU A 319 8.36 -15.00 -3.99
N ALA A 320 9.19 -14.18 -4.64
CA ALA A 320 9.45 -14.28 -6.08
C ALA A 320 10.24 -15.54 -6.47
N ASN A 321 10.83 -16.26 -5.52
CA ASN A 321 11.51 -17.53 -5.75
C ASN A 321 10.52 -18.72 -5.85
N GLY A 322 9.27 -18.51 -5.46
CA GLY A 322 8.24 -19.55 -5.49
C GLY A 322 7.77 -19.86 -6.92
N LYS A 323 7.36 -21.10 -7.11
CA LYS A 323 6.80 -21.60 -8.39
C LYS A 323 5.29 -21.50 -8.35
N VAL A 324 4.70 -20.63 -9.17
CA VAL A 324 3.25 -20.55 -9.32
C VAL A 324 2.74 -21.83 -10.00
N ILE A 325 1.77 -22.50 -9.36
CA ILE A 325 1.15 -23.72 -9.85
C ILE A 325 -0.29 -23.51 -10.33
N TRP A 326 -0.94 -22.45 -9.88
CA TRP A 326 -2.27 -22.09 -10.31
C TRP A 326 -2.51 -20.57 -10.19
N ARG A 327 -3.32 -20.02 -11.09
CA ARG A 327 -3.74 -18.60 -11.07
C ARG A 327 -5.24 -18.50 -11.33
N ASP A 328 -5.88 -17.59 -10.62
CA ASP A 328 -7.28 -17.25 -10.84
C ASP A 328 -7.45 -16.26 -12.01
N VAL A 329 -8.66 -16.18 -12.54
CA VAL A 329 -9.05 -15.22 -13.58
C VAL A 329 -9.76 -14.01 -12.96
N PRO A 330 -10.77 -14.16 -12.08
CA PRO A 330 -11.39 -13.05 -11.37
C PRO A 330 -10.42 -12.29 -10.45
N GLU A 331 -10.76 -11.05 -10.16
CA GLU A 331 -10.03 -10.23 -9.20
C GLU A 331 -10.27 -10.71 -7.76
N VAL A 332 -9.32 -10.42 -6.87
CA VAL A 332 -9.43 -10.80 -5.45
C VAL A 332 -10.67 -10.22 -4.78
N SER A 333 -11.06 -8.99 -5.16
CA SER A 333 -12.28 -8.36 -4.67
C SER A 333 -13.55 -9.19 -4.99
N GLU A 334 -13.64 -9.74 -6.18
CA GLU A 334 -14.76 -10.61 -6.58
C GLU A 334 -14.79 -11.88 -5.72
N ARG A 335 -13.64 -12.49 -5.45
CA ARG A 335 -13.54 -13.70 -4.61
C ARG A 335 -13.89 -13.40 -3.15
N ILE A 336 -13.51 -12.24 -2.64
CA ILE A 336 -13.90 -11.81 -1.30
C ILE A 336 -15.42 -11.54 -1.23
N LEU A 337 -16.01 -10.92 -2.25
CA LEU A 337 -17.47 -10.75 -2.34
C LEU A 337 -18.21 -12.10 -2.28
N GLU A 338 -17.74 -13.10 -3.04
CA GLU A 338 -18.28 -14.46 -3.01
C GLU A 338 -18.14 -15.09 -1.62
N TYR A 339 -16.97 -14.95 -0.99
CA TYR A 339 -16.68 -15.48 0.36
C TYR A 339 -17.60 -14.87 1.41
N VAL A 340 -17.76 -13.53 1.43
CA VAL A 340 -18.65 -12.84 2.38
C VAL A 340 -20.11 -13.26 2.17
N ARG A 341 -20.56 -13.40 0.92
CA ARG A 341 -21.90 -13.92 0.62
C ARG A 341 -22.10 -15.35 1.10
N ALA A 342 -21.06 -16.19 0.97
CA ALA A 342 -21.10 -17.58 1.44
C ALA A 342 -21.16 -17.65 2.97
N LEU A 343 -20.41 -16.81 3.68
CA LEU A 343 -20.52 -16.69 5.15
C LEU A 343 -21.95 -16.25 5.56
N SER A 344 -22.47 -15.23 4.93
CA SER A 344 -23.81 -14.72 5.18
C SER A 344 -24.90 -15.77 4.95
N ALA A 345 -24.79 -16.57 3.89
CA ALA A 345 -25.73 -17.64 3.59
C ALA A 345 -25.72 -18.75 4.66
N GLN A 346 -24.60 -18.91 5.38
CA GLN A 346 -24.46 -19.83 6.49
C GLN A 346 -24.84 -19.20 7.85
N GLY A 347 -25.25 -17.92 7.86
CA GLY A 347 -25.54 -17.17 9.09
C GLY A 347 -24.27 -16.80 9.89
N LEU A 348 -23.09 -16.86 9.24
CA LEU A 348 -21.81 -16.53 9.86
C LEU A 348 -21.46 -15.09 9.57
N PRO A 349 -20.91 -14.34 10.54
CA PRO A 349 -20.42 -12.99 10.32
C PRO A 349 -19.02 -12.99 9.68
N VAL A 350 -18.65 -11.85 9.14
CA VAL A 350 -17.26 -11.50 8.94
C VAL A 350 -16.65 -11.18 10.29
N ALA A 351 -15.69 -11.99 10.73
CA ALA A 351 -15.00 -11.83 12.01
C ALA A 351 -13.53 -12.13 11.84
N GLY A 352 -12.68 -11.22 12.29
CA GLY A 352 -11.23 -11.42 12.31
C GLY A 352 -10.77 -12.13 13.59
N ASP A 353 -9.69 -12.86 13.51
CA ASP A 353 -9.01 -13.41 14.69
C ASP A 353 -8.00 -12.38 15.23
N PRO A 354 -8.25 -11.72 16.37
CA PRO A 354 -7.36 -10.69 16.88
C PRO A 354 -6.04 -11.24 17.48
N ARG A 355 -5.90 -12.57 17.59
CA ARG A 355 -4.70 -13.18 18.18
C ARG A 355 -3.47 -12.82 17.36
N PRO A 356 -2.38 -12.37 18.03
CA PRO A 356 -1.16 -12.01 17.33
C PRO A 356 -0.54 -13.25 16.69
N ARG A 357 -0.13 -13.11 15.43
CA ARG A 357 0.61 -14.14 14.67
C ARG A 357 2.11 -13.82 14.61
N PHE A 358 2.46 -12.60 15.02
CA PHE A 358 3.83 -12.17 15.30
C PHE A 358 3.93 -11.92 16.81
N VAL A 359 4.75 -12.67 17.51
CA VAL A 359 4.86 -12.63 18.98
C VAL A 359 6.32 -12.51 19.39
N LYS A 360 6.60 -11.72 20.42
CA LYS A 360 7.95 -11.63 20.97
C LYS A 360 8.30 -12.88 21.76
N GLU A 361 9.55 -13.31 21.64
CA GLU A 361 10.10 -14.40 22.47
C GLU A 361 10.05 -14.00 23.94
N VAL A 362 9.33 -14.80 24.74
CA VAL A 362 9.34 -14.63 26.20
C VAL A 362 10.57 -15.33 26.75
N ARG A 363 11.62 -14.57 27.08
CA ARG A 363 12.74 -15.10 27.87
C ARG A 363 12.25 -15.30 29.31
N LEU A 364 12.07 -16.54 29.73
CA LEU A 364 11.92 -16.87 31.14
C LEU A 364 13.23 -16.48 31.85
N GLN A 365 13.17 -15.48 32.72
CA GLN A 365 14.28 -15.09 33.59
C GLN A 365 14.47 -16.09 34.70
#